data_075ab2df3ea4742e7d8cc8716e945237
#
_entry.id   075ab2df3ea4742e7d8cc8716e945237
#
_cell.length_a   1.000
_cell.length_b   1.000
_cell.length_c   1.000
_cell.angle_alpha   90.00
_cell.angle_beta   90.00
_cell.angle_gamma   90.00
#
_symmetry.space_group_name_H-M   'P 1'
#
loop_
_entity.id
_entity.type
_entity.pdbx_description
1 polymer ?
#
loop_
_entity_poly.entity_id
_entity_poly.type
_entity_poly.pdbx_seq_one_letter_code
_entity_poly.pdbx_strand_id
1 'polypeptide(L)'
;MLRLHYNRSVKTWDVVIIGGGVIGLSLAWRLRQTAASVLVIEKSEPARQATHAAGGMIAHCDPGNPPQLAKIIAASASMYQEFVAELRAAAFESPDLRADGTIAFLDSDEVPICNGARPLDDADLARLEPLLARRGRAYLLPERSVDPRKLGSALEKVARALGVDFVTGSPVTEVAVLGGRSTGARTAKSFYAAAAVVNCAGAWASQIKPFGAPTRPVKGQIVCLVPQAGAHATGPLIRHVVRTPEVYIIPRSDGRILLGATVEEAGFDTRVDPAVVKRFQDAAAQAVPKIAAMRLHDAWARLRPGSPDGLPILGATSLAGYYAATGHYRDGIMLAPVTALVMMELLNGRIPAFDLQPFSPLRFA
;
A
#
# COMPACT_ATOMS: atom_id res chain seq x y z
N MET A 1 -4.83 52.81 24.31
CA MET A 1 -4.95 52.24 22.96
C MET A 1 -3.75 51.33 22.68
N LEU A 2 -3.86 50.02 22.99
CA LEU A 2 -2.84 49.03 22.64
C LEU A 2 -3.24 48.40 21.31
N ARG A 3 -2.54 48.76 20.23
CA ARG A 3 -2.61 48.04 18.96
C ARG A 3 -1.75 46.77 19.09
N LEU A 4 -2.38 45.66 19.41
CA LEU A 4 -1.78 44.32 19.23
C LEU A 4 -1.74 44.00 17.73
N HIS A 5 -0.62 44.31 17.07
CA HIS A 5 -0.31 43.80 15.75
C HIS A 5 0.12 42.33 15.91
N TYR A 6 -0.84 41.42 15.95
CA TYR A 6 -0.57 40.00 15.78
C TYR A 6 -0.51 39.70 14.27
N ASN A 7 0.58 40.11 13.64
CA ASN A 7 0.87 39.69 12.26
C ASN A 7 1.72 38.40 12.32
N ARG A 8 1.14 37.30 12.83
CA ARG A 8 1.69 35.97 12.54
C ARG A 8 1.28 35.65 11.12
N SER A 9 2.21 35.73 10.17
CA SER A 9 2.04 35.13 8.85
C SER A 9 1.66 33.65 9.07
N VAL A 10 0.45 33.26 8.66
CA VAL A 10 0.01 31.88 8.73
C VAL A 10 0.95 31.10 7.84
N LYS A 11 1.67 30.10 8.41
CA LYS A 11 2.52 29.20 7.61
C LYS A 11 1.65 28.55 6.54
N THR A 12 2.06 28.70 5.29
CA THR A 12 1.39 28.11 4.13
C THR A 12 2.33 27.09 3.49
N TRP A 13 1.82 25.91 3.18
CA TRP A 13 2.55 24.87 2.47
C TRP A 13 2.17 24.88 0.98
N ASP A 14 3.09 24.44 0.13
CA ASP A 14 2.76 24.21 -1.28
C ASP A 14 1.75 23.06 -1.38
N VAL A 15 1.97 21.98 -0.62
CA VAL A 15 1.09 20.81 -0.62
C VAL A 15 0.81 20.31 0.80
N VAL A 16 -0.47 20.13 1.13
CA VAL A 16 -0.92 19.35 2.28
C VAL A 16 -1.40 17.98 1.81
N ILE A 17 -0.84 16.92 2.38
CA ILE A 17 -1.23 15.52 2.11
C ILE A 17 -2.02 15.01 3.32
N ILE A 18 -3.25 14.56 3.08
CA ILE A 18 -4.12 13.98 4.09
C ILE A 18 -3.94 12.47 4.09
N GLY A 19 -3.30 11.93 5.10
CA GLY A 19 -3.00 10.51 5.26
C GLY A 19 -1.53 10.16 5.03
N GLY A 20 -0.90 9.61 6.07
CA GLY A 20 0.49 9.16 6.10
C GLY A 20 0.65 7.67 5.79
N GLY A 21 -0.18 7.09 4.90
CA GLY A 21 0.01 5.74 4.36
C GLY A 21 1.11 5.69 3.28
N VAL A 22 1.37 4.50 2.71
CA VAL A 22 2.39 4.31 1.67
C VAL A 22 2.24 5.28 0.51
N ILE A 23 1.02 5.59 0.10
CA ILE A 23 0.73 6.53 -1.00
C ILE A 23 1.14 7.96 -0.62
N GLY A 24 0.63 8.45 0.52
CA GLY A 24 0.93 9.81 0.97
C GLY A 24 2.41 10.03 1.28
N LEU A 25 3.07 9.05 1.92
CA LEU A 25 4.49 9.12 2.23
C LEU A 25 5.38 9.06 0.97
N SER A 26 5.05 8.21 0.00
CA SER A 26 5.76 8.15 -1.28
C SER A 26 5.63 9.45 -2.06
N LEU A 27 4.43 10.03 -2.09
CA LEU A 27 4.18 11.33 -2.72
C LEU A 27 4.94 12.46 -1.99
N ALA A 28 4.89 12.49 -0.65
CA ALA A 28 5.62 13.48 0.15
C ALA A 28 7.12 13.43 -0.12
N TRP A 29 7.69 12.23 -0.17
CA TRP A 29 9.11 12.03 -0.52
C TRP A 29 9.45 12.59 -1.91
N ARG A 30 8.68 12.24 -2.94
CA ARG A 30 8.93 12.69 -4.32
C ARG A 30 8.73 14.21 -4.46
N LEU A 31 7.73 14.80 -3.82
CA LEU A 31 7.53 16.27 -3.83
C LEU A 31 8.71 17.02 -3.19
N ARG A 32 9.29 16.50 -2.10
CA ARG A 32 10.45 17.13 -1.48
C ARG A 32 11.69 17.13 -2.37
N GLN A 33 11.79 16.23 -3.33
CA GLN A 33 12.86 16.26 -4.36
C GLN A 33 12.68 17.44 -5.35
N THR A 34 11.48 18.02 -5.43
CA THR A 34 11.18 19.22 -6.23
C THR A 34 11.22 20.52 -5.42
N ALA A 35 11.76 20.50 -4.21
CA ALA A 35 11.83 21.61 -3.27
C ALA A 35 10.47 22.15 -2.75
N ALA A 36 9.35 21.48 -3.04
CA ALA A 36 8.03 21.88 -2.52
C ALA A 36 7.98 21.76 -0.99
N SER A 37 7.37 22.71 -0.31
CA SER A 37 7.04 22.61 1.11
C SER A 37 5.84 21.69 1.31
N VAL A 38 6.01 20.62 2.10
CA VAL A 38 5.00 19.57 2.26
C VAL A 38 4.65 19.37 3.72
N LEU A 39 3.36 19.25 4.01
CA LEU A 39 2.83 18.81 5.29
C LEU A 39 2.02 17.53 5.10
N VAL A 40 2.31 16.51 5.90
CA VAL A 40 1.49 15.30 6.02
C VAL A 40 0.66 15.39 7.30
N ILE A 41 -0.66 15.26 7.18
CA ILE A 41 -1.58 15.19 8.32
C ILE A 41 -2.12 13.77 8.42
N GLU A 42 -1.79 13.08 9.52
CA GLU A 42 -2.19 11.70 9.76
C GLU A 42 -3.11 11.61 11.01
N LYS A 43 -4.20 10.87 10.90
CA LYS A 43 -5.16 10.70 11.99
C LYS A 43 -4.60 9.94 13.20
N SER A 44 -3.60 9.10 12.97
CA SER A 44 -2.91 8.30 13.98
C SER A 44 -1.40 8.41 13.79
N GLU A 45 -0.68 7.28 13.79
CA GLU A 45 0.73 7.21 13.43
C GLU A 45 0.90 6.88 11.94
N PRO A 46 1.92 7.43 11.25
CA PRO A 46 2.19 7.14 9.85
C PRO A 46 2.39 5.64 9.59
N ALA A 47 1.97 5.18 8.43
CA ALA A 47 2.08 3.80 7.94
C ALA A 47 1.43 2.71 8.83
N ARG A 48 0.63 3.02 9.85
CA ARG A 48 0.08 2.05 10.82
C ARG A 48 -1.29 1.46 10.43
N GLN A 49 -1.88 1.89 9.32
CA GLN A 49 -3.17 1.38 8.86
C GLN A 49 -2.99 0.30 7.78
N ALA A 50 -3.64 0.42 6.61
CA ALA A 50 -3.57 -0.54 5.51
C ALA A 50 -2.12 -0.89 5.09
N THR A 51 -1.21 0.08 5.11
CA THR A 51 0.22 -0.13 4.80
C THR A 51 0.85 -1.16 5.72
N HIS A 52 0.72 -0.99 7.04
CA HIS A 52 1.29 -1.90 8.04
C HIS A 52 0.75 -3.33 7.95
N ALA A 53 -0.51 -3.44 7.52
CA ALA A 53 -1.23 -4.70 7.49
C ALA A 53 -1.09 -5.47 6.17
N ALA A 54 -0.53 -4.85 5.15
CA ALA A 54 -0.45 -5.46 3.83
C ALA A 54 0.51 -6.67 3.79
N GLY A 55 0.22 -7.63 2.90
CA GLY A 55 1.13 -8.74 2.60
C GLY A 55 2.38 -8.31 1.83
N GLY A 56 2.33 -7.19 1.12
CA GLY A 56 3.47 -6.63 0.40
C GLY A 56 3.86 -7.36 -0.88
N MET A 57 2.95 -8.12 -1.47
CA MET A 57 3.17 -8.72 -2.78
C MET A 57 3.10 -7.64 -3.87
N ILE A 58 4.03 -7.73 -4.83
CA ILE A 58 4.06 -6.94 -6.05
C ILE A 58 3.57 -7.87 -7.16
N ALA A 59 2.27 -8.18 -7.09
CA ALA A 59 1.61 -9.26 -7.83
C ALA A 59 1.11 -8.76 -9.20
N HIS A 60 2.03 -8.30 -10.04
CA HIS A 60 1.71 -7.73 -11.35
C HIS A 60 1.25 -8.77 -12.37
N CYS A 61 1.45 -10.05 -12.10
CA CYS A 61 1.04 -11.18 -12.92
C CYS A 61 -0.30 -11.80 -12.48
N ASP A 62 -0.98 -11.22 -11.48
CA ASP A 62 -2.24 -11.76 -10.97
C ASP A 62 -3.35 -11.64 -12.04
N PRO A 63 -3.98 -12.75 -12.48
CA PRO A 63 -5.10 -12.70 -13.44
C PRO A 63 -6.31 -11.94 -12.91
N GLY A 64 -6.45 -11.80 -11.60
CA GLY A 64 -7.49 -11.00 -10.95
C GLY A 64 -7.24 -9.48 -10.98
N ASN A 65 -6.17 -8.99 -11.60
CA ASN A 65 -5.94 -7.55 -11.75
C ASN A 65 -6.85 -6.98 -12.85
N PRO A 66 -7.55 -5.85 -12.60
CA PRO A 66 -8.36 -5.19 -13.62
C PRO A 66 -7.53 -4.85 -14.87
N PRO A 67 -8.04 -5.12 -16.10
CA PRO A 67 -7.29 -4.84 -17.34
C PRO A 67 -6.88 -3.36 -17.48
N GLN A 68 -7.68 -2.45 -16.96
CA GLN A 68 -7.40 -1.01 -16.97
C GLN A 68 -6.13 -0.65 -16.19
N LEU A 69 -5.74 -1.49 -15.21
CA LEU A 69 -4.54 -1.30 -14.42
C LEU A 69 -3.28 -1.88 -15.07
N ALA A 70 -3.39 -2.71 -16.11
CA ALA A 70 -2.27 -3.50 -16.63
C ALA A 70 -1.01 -2.65 -16.92
N LYS A 71 -1.18 -1.50 -17.58
CA LYS A 71 -0.05 -0.62 -17.93
C LYS A 71 0.63 -0.01 -16.70
N ILE A 72 -0.16 0.55 -15.77
CA ILE A 72 0.42 1.22 -14.58
C ILE A 72 0.95 0.22 -13.57
N ILE A 73 0.36 -0.98 -13.47
CA ILE A 73 0.85 -2.09 -12.66
C ILE A 73 2.22 -2.55 -13.16
N ALA A 74 2.36 -2.83 -14.47
CA ALA A 74 3.62 -3.24 -15.06
C ALA A 74 4.72 -2.19 -14.86
N ALA A 75 4.39 -0.92 -15.10
CA ALA A 75 5.33 0.18 -14.88
C ALA A 75 5.73 0.30 -13.40
N SER A 76 4.78 0.27 -12.48
CA SER A 76 5.06 0.37 -11.05
C SER A 76 5.92 -0.79 -10.55
N ALA A 77 5.62 -2.02 -10.99
CA ALA A 77 6.41 -3.20 -10.65
C ALA A 77 7.85 -3.10 -11.16
N SER A 78 8.07 -2.53 -12.36
CA SER A 78 9.42 -2.31 -12.89
C SER A 78 10.19 -1.24 -12.10
N MET A 79 9.52 -0.20 -11.59
CA MET A 79 10.13 0.86 -10.79
C MET A 79 10.59 0.39 -9.40
N TYR A 80 10.09 -0.74 -8.91
CA TYR A 80 10.26 -1.13 -7.49
C TYR A 80 11.73 -1.33 -7.09
N GLN A 81 12.55 -1.85 -7.98
CA GLN A 81 13.96 -2.10 -7.68
C GLN A 81 14.71 -0.78 -7.42
N GLU A 82 14.51 0.20 -8.30
CA GLU A 82 15.15 1.53 -8.15
C GLU A 82 14.54 2.28 -6.97
N PHE A 83 13.21 2.28 -6.84
CA PHE A 83 12.49 2.91 -5.74
C PHE A 83 13.00 2.44 -4.37
N VAL A 84 13.22 1.14 -4.19
CA VAL A 84 13.75 0.58 -2.94
C VAL A 84 15.25 0.86 -2.79
N ALA A 85 16.01 0.87 -3.89
CA ALA A 85 17.44 1.20 -3.84
C ALA A 85 17.66 2.65 -3.39
N GLU A 86 16.95 3.61 -3.97
CA GLU A 86 16.98 5.02 -3.57
C GLU A 86 16.55 5.19 -2.09
N LEU A 87 15.46 4.52 -1.72
CA LEU A 87 14.93 4.59 -0.36
C LEU A 87 15.92 4.02 0.67
N ARG A 88 16.57 2.89 0.35
CA ARG A 88 17.61 2.27 1.18
C ARG A 88 18.80 3.20 1.36
N ALA A 89 19.25 3.85 0.30
CA ALA A 89 20.37 4.79 0.35
C ALA A 89 20.05 5.99 1.25
N ALA A 90 18.80 6.48 1.21
CA ALA A 90 18.38 7.66 1.97
C ALA A 90 17.97 7.37 3.42
N ALA A 91 17.35 6.21 3.70
CA ALA A 91 16.83 5.84 5.02
C ALA A 91 17.79 5.01 5.85
N PHE A 92 18.84 4.44 5.24
CA PHE A 92 19.70 3.41 5.87
C PHE A 92 18.93 2.21 6.43
N GLU A 93 17.77 1.92 5.82
CA GLU A 93 16.88 0.82 6.20
C GLU A 93 16.45 0.06 4.93
N SER A 94 16.51 -1.28 4.99
CA SER A 94 16.10 -2.13 3.86
C SER A 94 14.63 -2.53 4.01
N PRO A 95 13.78 -2.20 3.02
CA PRO A 95 12.38 -2.66 2.99
C PRO A 95 12.20 -4.17 2.76
N ASP A 96 13.26 -4.97 2.76
CA ASP A 96 13.22 -6.42 2.51
C ASP A 96 12.55 -6.75 1.15
N LEU A 97 13.04 -6.13 0.09
CA LEU A 97 12.60 -6.44 -1.27
C LEU A 97 13.16 -7.79 -1.70
N ARG A 98 12.27 -8.73 -2.00
CA ARG A 98 12.59 -10.08 -2.44
C ARG A 98 12.14 -10.28 -3.89
N ALA A 99 12.99 -10.92 -4.68
CA ALA A 99 12.77 -11.18 -6.11
C ALA A 99 12.82 -12.69 -6.44
N ASP A 100 12.55 -13.53 -5.45
CA ASP A 100 12.54 -14.98 -5.63
C ASP A 100 11.41 -15.46 -6.54
N GLY A 101 10.35 -14.68 -6.70
CA GLY A 101 9.16 -15.01 -7.49
C GLY A 101 7.99 -15.53 -6.64
N THR A 102 6.91 -15.83 -7.32
CA THR A 102 5.70 -16.45 -6.74
C THR A 102 5.42 -17.76 -7.42
N ILE A 103 5.22 -18.84 -6.65
CA ILE A 103 4.61 -20.09 -7.12
C ILE A 103 3.11 -19.96 -6.93
N ALA A 104 2.37 -19.83 -8.03
CA ALA A 104 0.92 -19.67 -8.00
C ALA A 104 0.24 -20.95 -8.50
N PHE A 105 -0.63 -21.53 -7.65
CA PHE A 105 -1.58 -22.55 -8.03
C PHE A 105 -2.85 -21.85 -8.50
N LEU A 106 -3.15 -21.98 -9.79
CA LEU A 106 -4.26 -21.30 -10.44
C LEU A 106 -5.38 -22.29 -10.75
N ASP A 107 -6.62 -21.81 -10.74
CA ASP A 107 -7.76 -22.59 -11.19
C ASP A 107 -7.65 -22.92 -12.68
N SER A 108 -8.45 -23.89 -13.16
CA SER A 108 -8.30 -24.51 -14.48
C SER A 108 -8.29 -23.51 -15.64
N ASP A 109 -9.06 -22.44 -15.51
CA ASP A 109 -9.29 -21.45 -16.58
C ASP A 109 -8.43 -20.20 -16.45
N GLU A 110 -7.71 -20.05 -15.33
CA GLU A 110 -6.85 -18.90 -15.10
C GLU A 110 -5.49 -19.06 -15.79
N VAL A 111 -5.01 -17.98 -16.41
CA VAL A 111 -3.69 -17.91 -17.04
C VAL A 111 -2.99 -16.62 -16.54
N PRO A 112 -1.70 -16.68 -16.21
CA PRO A 112 -0.96 -15.46 -15.85
C PRO A 112 -0.97 -14.42 -16.97
N ILE A 113 -1.14 -13.14 -16.61
CA ILE A 113 -1.24 -12.03 -17.57
C ILE A 113 0.08 -11.33 -17.84
N CYS A 114 1.20 -11.87 -17.42
CA CYS A 114 2.51 -11.24 -17.58
C CYS A 114 3.48 -12.09 -18.41
N ASN A 115 4.42 -11.39 -19.05
CA ASN A 115 5.55 -12.02 -19.70
C ASN A 115 6.50 -12.65 -18.65
N GLY A 116 7.03 -13.83 -18.96
CA GLY A 116 7.97 -14.54 -18.09
C GLY A 116 7.30 -15.47 -17.05
N ALA A 117 5.98 -15.59 -17.04
CA ALA A 117 5.31 -16.67 -16.33
C ALA A 117 5.69 -18.03 -16.94
N ARG A 118 6.10 -18.99 -16.09
CA ARG A 118 6.53 -20.31 -16.52
C ARG A 118 5.68 -21.37 -15.84
N PRO A 119 5.05 -22.28 -16.60
CA PRO A 119 4.37 -23.43 -16.00
C PRO A 119 5.38 -24.33 -15.26
N LEU A 120 4.94 -24.94 -14.17
CA LEU A 120 5.74 -25.83 -13.34
C LEU A 120 5.11 -27.21 -13.31
N ASP A 121 5.94 -28.25 -13.49
CA ASP A 121 5.59 -29.62 -13.19
C ASP A 121 5.98 -30.01 -11.74
N ASP A 122 5.66 -31.23 -11.34
CA ASP A 122 5.94 -31.72 -9.99
C ASP A 122 7.46 -31.82 -9.70
N ALA A 123 8.29 -32.07 -10.71
CA ALA A 123 9.74 -32.11 -10.56
C ALA A 123 10.31 -30.69 -10.34
N ASP A 124 9.80 -29.70 -11.08
CA ASP A 124 10.11 -28.29 -10.88
C ASP A 124 9.72 -27.82 -9.47
N LEU A 125 8.50 -28.16 -9.02
CA LEU A 125 8.02 -27.81 -7.67
C LEU A 125 8.91 -28.43 -6.59
N ALA A 126 9.27 -29.69 -6.71
CA ALA A 126 10.16 -30.38 -5.78
C ALA A 126 11.57 -29.76 -5.72
N ARG A 127 12.06 -29.27 -6.85
CA ARG A 127 13.37 -28.62 -6.95
C ARG A 127 13.37 -27.19 -6.39
N LEU A 128 12.32 -26.42 -6.69
CA LEU A 128 12.22 -25.01 -6.27
C LEU A 128 11.88 -24.88 -4.78
N GLU A 129 10.92 -25.68 -4.31
CA GLU A 129 10.44 -25.71 -2.92
C GLU A 129 10.27 -27.14 -2.42
N PRO A 130 11.36 -27.79 -1.95
CA PRO A 130 11.32 -29.20 -1.49
C PRO A 130 10.34 -29.45 -0.34
N LEU A 131 9.97 -28.42 0.41
CA LEU A 131 9.03 -28.52 1.51
C LEU A 131 7.57 -28.34 1.10
N LEU A 132 7.31 -28.00 -0.15
CA LEU A 132 5.97 -27.82 -0.68
C LEU A 132 5.33 -29.19 -0.96
N ALA A 133 4.27 -29.52 -0.23
CA ALA A 133 3.52 -30.75 -0.40
C ALA A 133 2.44 -30.65 -1.49
N ARG A 134 1.91 -29.42 -1.72
CA ARG A 134 0.88 -29.19 -2.74
C ARG A 134 1.41 -29.52 -4.13
N ARG A 135 0.59 -30.20 -4.92
CA ARG A 135 0.83 -30.52 -6.33
C ARG A 135 -0.34 -30.03 -7.16
N GLY A 136 -0.17 -30.00 -8.46
CA GLY A 136 -1.18 -29.56 -9.41
C GLY A 136 -0.66 -28.46 -10.33
N ARG A 137 -1.57 -27.88 -11.09
CA ARG A 137 -1.26 -26.81 -12.06
C ARG A 137 -0.70 -25.60 -11.36
N ALA A 138 0.56 -25.29 -11.60
CA ALA A 138 1.26 -24.17 -10.99
C ALA A 138 2.10 -23.40 -12.01
N TYR A 139 2.38 -22.15 -11.67
CA TYR A 139 3.25 -21.27 -12.44
C TYR A 139 4.28 -20.60 -11.53
N LEU A 140 5.51 -20.47 -12.03
CA LEU A 140 6.48 -19.53 -11.47
C LEU A 140 6.25 -18.16 -12.12
N LEU A 141 5.90 -17.18 -11.30
CA LEU A 141 5.66 -15.80 -11.71
C LEU A 141 6.86 -14.92 -11.33
N PRO A 142 7.34 -14.04 -12.23
CA PRO A 142 8.48 -13.15 -11.96
C PRO A 142 8.06 -11.96 -11.05
N GLU A 143 7.33 -12.24 -10.01
CA GLU A 143 6.83 -11.27 -9.04
C GLU A 143 7.85 -10.99 -7.94
N ARG A 144 7.61 -9.94 -7.18
CA ARG A 144 8.41 -9.56 -6.02
C ARG A 144 7.54 -9.43 -4.79
N SER A 145 8.19 -9.37 -3.63
CA SER A 145 7.54 -8.97 -2.38
C SER A 145 8.42 -8.02 -1.59
N VAL A 146 7.80 -7.17 -0.78
CA VAL A 146 8.47 -6.21 0.10
C VAL A 146 7.86 -6.31 1.49
N ASP A 147 8.60 -6.01 2.57
CA ASP A 147 8.01 -5.86 3.89
C ASP A 147 7.36 -4.48 4.02
N PRO A 148 6.01 -4.37 4.05
CA PRO A 148 5.34 -3.07 4.07
C PRO A 148 5.57 -2.29 5.36
N ARG A 149 5.90 -2.96 6.47
CA ARG A 149 6.21 -2.31 7.75
C ARG A 149 7.56 -1.58 7.64
N LYS A 150 8.57 -2.26 7.09
CA LYS A 150 9.88 -1.67 6.82
C LYS A 150 9.81 -0.60 5.73
N LEU A 151 9.02 -0.83 4.67
CA LEU A 151 8.79 0.15 3.62
C LEU A 151 8.16 1.44 4.18
N GLY A 152 7.11 1.33 4.99
CA GLY A 152 6.46 2.47 5.63
C GLY A 152 7.39 3.23 6.57
N SER A 153 8.18 2.52 7.38
CA SER A 153 9.20 3.11 8.27
C SER A 153 10.26 3.86 7.48
N ALA A 154 10.79 3.26 6.43
CA ALA A 154 11.82 3.90 5.60
C ALA A 154 11.29 5.17 4.89
N LEU A 155 10.07 5.11 4.34
CA LEU A 155 9.42 6.27 3.72
C LEU A 155 9.20 7.41 4.71
N GLU A 156 8.75 7.13 5.93
CA GLU A 156 8.57 8.14 6.96
C GLU A 156 9.91 8.77 7.35
N LYS A 157 10.95 7.96 7.57
CA LYS A 157 12.30 8.46 7.91
C LYS A 157 12.84 9.40 6.84
N VAL A 158 12.76 9.00 5.58
CA VAL A 158 13.25 9.82 4.47
C VAL A 158 12.44 11.10 4.32
N ALA A 159 11.12 11.03 4.41
CA ALA A 159 10.26 12.21 4.35
C ALA A 159 10.63 13.22 5.45
N ARG A 160 10.82 12.77 6.70
CA ARG A 160 11.25 13.61 7.81
C ARG A 160 12.66 14.20 7.59
N ALA A 161 13.61 13.38 7.14
CA ALA A 161 14.99 13.82 6.88
C ALA A 161 15.05 14.90 5.78
N LEU A 162 14.16 14.84 4.80
CA LEU A 162 14.01 15.87 3.76
C LEU A 162 13.18 17.08 4.17
N GLY A 163 12.74 17.16 5.42
CA GLY A 163 12.01 18.31 5.96
C GLY A 163 10.52 18.35 5.58
N VAL A 164 9.88 17.18 5.40
CA VAL A 164 8.42 17.11 5.41
C VAL A 164 7.93 17.40 6.83
N ASP A 165 6.98 18.33 6.96
CA ASP A 165 6.29 18.55 8.23
C ASP A 165 5.26 17.44 8.48
N PHE A 166 5.07 17.07 9.75
CA PHE A 166 4.08 16.07 10.15
C PHE A 166 3.19 16.58 11.27
N VAL A 167 1.90 16.32 11.14
CA VAL A 167 0.89 16.44 12.20
C VAL A 167 0.22 15.08 12.35
N THR A 168 0.46 14.41 13.48
CA THR A 168 -0.08 13.09 13.80
C THR A 168 -1.16 13.16 14.86
N GLY A 169 -1.97 12.10 15.01
CA GLY A 169 -3.06 12.06 15.96
C GLY A 169 -4.18 13.09 15.68
N SER A 170 -4.30 13.56 14.43
CA SER A 170 -5.15 14.68 14.05
C SER A 170 -5.93 14.38 12.77
N PRO A 171 -7.10 13.74 12.88
CA PRO A 171 -7.93 13.47 11.70
C PRO A 171 -8.39 14.77 11.04
N VAL A 172 -8.17 14.84 9.72
CA VAL A 172 -8.75 15.91 8.89
C VAL A 172 -10.23 15.63 8.69
N THR A 173 -11.06 16.66 8.90
CA THR A 173 -12.52 16.59 8.76
C THR A 173 -13.00 17.21 7.46
N GLU A 174 -12.29 18.24 6.97
CA GLU A 174 -12.66 18.93 5.75
C GLU A 174 -11.47 19.60 5.05
N VAL A 175 -11.64 19.82 3.76
CA VAL A 175 -10.82 20.73 2.96
C VAL A 175 -11.52 22.09 2.95
N ALA A 176 -10.81 23.11 3.39
CA ALA A 176 -11.35 24.47 3.42
C ALA A 176 -11.43 25.04 1.99
N VAL A 177 -12.54 25.73 1.69
CA VAL A 177 -12.83 26.26 0.36
C VAL A 177 -13.09 27.77 0.42
N LEU A 178 -12.51 28.51 -0.49
CA LEU A 178 -12.78 29.93 -0.70
C LEU A 178 -12.79 30.21 -2.21
N GLY A 179 -13.85 30.84 -2.71
CA GLY A 179 -13.95 31.22 -4.12
C GLY A 179 -13.85 30.03 -5.10
N GLY A 180 -14.38 28.85 -4.73
CA GLY A 180 -14.34 27.65 -5.59
C GLY A 180 -12.97 26.94 -5.62
N ARG A 181 -12.07 27.29 -4.71
CA ARG A 181 -10.72 26.72 -4.63
C ARG A 181 -10.41 26.21 -3.21
N SER A 182 -9.66 25.14 -3.11
CA SER A 182 -9.13 24.69 -1.83
C SER A 182 -8.10 25.70 -1.30
N THR A 183 -8.13 25.96 0.00
CA THR A 183 -7.19 26.87 0.70
C THR A 183 -6.40 26.17 1.78
N GLY A 184 -6.66 24.90 2.01
CA GLY A 184 -5.99 24.09 3.01
C GLY A 184 -6.87 23.01 3.61
N ALA A 185 -6.42 22.40 4.69
CA ALA A 185 -7.13 21.33 5.41
C ALA A 185 -7.45 21.74 6.85
N ARG A 186 -8.58 21.25 7.38
CA ARG A 186 -9.00 21.46 8.78
C ARG A 186 -9.02 20.15 9.55
N THR A 187 -8.54 20.23 10.76
CA THR A 187 -8.79 19.25 11.82
C THR A 187 -9.72 19.87 12.87
N ALA A 188 -10.12 19.09 13.85
CA ALA A 188 -10.91 19.65 14.97
C ALA A 188 -10.18 20.78 15.74
N LYS A 189 -8.83 20.84 15.65
CA LYS A 189 -8.02 21.75 16.45
C LYS A 189 -7.40 22.90 15.65
N SER A 190 -7.16 22.73 14.36
CA SER A 190 -6.32 23.67 13.59
C SER A 190 -6.70 23.69 12.12
N PHE A 191 -6.33 24.81 11.48
CA PHE A 191 -6.35 24.99 10.04
C PHE A 191 -4.90 25.01 9.51
N TYR A 192 -4.67 24.33 8.40
CA TYR A 192 -3.38 24.24 7.73
C TYR A 192 -3.53 24.76 6.31
N ALA A 193 -3.03 25.97 6.06
CA ALA A 193 -3.13 26.64 4.77
C ALA A 193 -2.23 25.96 3.73
N ALA A 194 -2.74 25.79 2.50
CA ALA A 194 -1.97 25.17 1.40
C ALA A 194 -2.44 25.66 0.04
N ALA A 195 -1.51 25.69 -0.93
CA ALA A 195 -1.83 25.95 -2.33
C ALA A 195 -2.55 24.76 -2.98
N ALA A 196 -2.19 23.53 -2.58
CA ALA A 196 -2.85 22.30 -3.00
C ALA A 196 -3.07 21.34 -1.82
N VAL A 197 -4.15 20.57 -1.88
CA VAL A 197 -4.46 19.52 -0.91
C VAL A 197 -4.64 18.19 -1.65
N VAL A 198 -4.02 17.12 -1.15
CA VAL A 198 -4.15 15.76 -1.73
C VAL A 198 -4.76 14.81 -0.71
N ASN A 199 -5.90 14.21 -1.05
CA ASN A 199 -6.58 13.22 -0.22
C ASN A 199 -5.98 11.83 -0.44
N CYS A 200 -5.11 11.41 0.47
CA CYS A 200 -4.52 10.07 0.57
C CYS A 200 -5.05 9.29 1.79
N ALA A 201 -6.24 9.64 2.29
CA ALA A 201 -6.78 9.11 3.56
C ALA A 201 -7.29 7.66 3.49
N GLY A 202 -7.04 6.95 2.39
CA GLY A 202 -7.36 5.53 2.24
C GLY A 202 -8.85 5.25 2.46
N ALA A 203 -9.18 4.31 3.33
CA ALA A 203 -10.56 3.91 3.61
C ALA A 203 -11.42 5.02 4.25
N TRP A 204 -10.80 6.10 4.74
CA TRP A 204 -11.49 7.27 5.31
C TRP A 204 -11.63 8.45 4.34
N ALA A 205 -11.18 8.30 3.09
CA ALA A 205 -11.16 9.41 2.14
C ALA A 205 -12.57 9.95 1.82
N SER A 206 -13.60 9.09 1.85
CA SER A 206 -15.01 9.48 1.66
C SER A 206 -15.59 10.36 2.79
N GLN A 207 -14.94 10.37 3.95
CA GLN A 207 -15.41 11.16 5.10
C GLN A 207 -14.94 12.62 5.06
N ILE A 208 -14.03 12.99 4.14
CA ILE A 208 -13.45 14.33 4.06
C ILE A 208 -14.28 15.20 3.13
N LYS A 209 -14.91 16.23 3.70
CA LYS A 209 -15.75 17.18 2.95
C LYS A 209 -14.91 18.27 2.26
N PRO A 210 -15.44 18.98 1.23
CA PRO A 210 -16.75 18.82 0.61
C PRO A 210 -16.82 17.67 -0.40
N PHE A 211 -15.70 17.25 -0.98
CA PHE A 211 -15.63 16.17 -1.96
C PHE A 211 -14.92 14.97 -1.34
N GLY A 212 -15.68 14.06 -0.82
CA GLY A 212 -15.17 12.79 -0.37
C GLY A 212 -14.97 11.84 -1.55
N ALA A 213 -13.72 11.42 -1.81
CA ALA A 213 -13.47 10.37 -2.78
C ALA A 213 -14.24 9.10 -2.34
N PRO A 214 -15.05 8.49 -3.24
CA PRO A 214 -16.00 7.44 -2.84
C PRO A 214 -15.30 6.11 -2.50
N THR A 215 -14.60 6.10 -1.37
CA THR A 215 -13.96 4.90 -0.85
C THR A 215 -14.81 4.24 0.22
N ARG A 216 -14.73 2.90 0.30
CA ARG A 216 -15.32 2.09 1.36
C ARG A 216 -14.25 1.24 2.04
N PRO A 217 -14.41 0.92 3.33
CA PRO A 217 -13.50 0.03 4.03
C PRO A 217 -13.75 -1.42 3.62
N VAL A 218 -12.72 -2.12 3.16
CA VAL A 218 -12.76 -3.56 2.90
C VAL A 218 -11.76 -4.25 3.81
N LYS A 219 -12.25 -4.99 4.79
CA LYS A 219 -11.46 -5.64 5.81
C LYS A 219 -10.64 -6.78 5.23
N GLY A 220 -9.39 -6.90 5.67
CA GLY A 220 -8.54 -8.05 5.41
C GLY A 220 -7.78 -8.47 6.64
N GLN A 221 -7.79 -9.78 6.91
CA GLN A 221 -7.07 -10.39 8.02
C GLN A 221 -5.80 -11.06 7.54
N ILE A 222 -4.74 -10.95 8.33
CA ILE A 222 -3.43 -11.58 8.10
C ILE A 222 -2.95 -12.21 9.41
N VAL A 223 -2.26 -13.33 9.29
CA VAL A 223 -1.61 -14.06 10.37
C VAL A 223 -0.10 -14.00 10.17
N CYS A 224 0.66 -13.83 11.24
CA CYS A 224 2.12 -13.88 11.25
C CYS A 224 2.59 -15.05 12.07
N LEU A 225 3.37 -15.91 11.45
CA LEU A 225 4.04 -17.03 12.09
C LEU A 225 5.55 -16.76 12.21
N VAL A 226 6.15 -17.28 13.28
CA VAL A 226 7.60 -17.24 13.51
C VAL A 226 8.13 -18.64 13.81
N PRO A 227 9.41 -18.93 13.55
CA PRO A 227 10.04 -20.15 14.01
C PRO A 227 9.90 -20.33 15.52
N GLN A 228 9.90 -21.59 15.99
CA GLN A 228 9.94 -21.85 17.43
C GLN A 228 11.24 -21.33 18.07
N ALA A 229 11.17 -20.93 19.33
CA ALA A 229 12.35 -20.48 20.08
C ALA A 229 13.40 -21.61 20.12
N GLY A 230 14.65 -21.27 19.82
CA GLY A 230 15.75 -22.24 19.74
C GLY A 230 15.93 -22.93 18.39
N ALA A 231 15.01 -22.78 17.45
CA ALA A 231 15.26 -23.17 16.07
C ALA A 231 16.18 -22.12 15.42
N HIS A 232 17.44 -22.48 15.22
CA HIS A 232 18.39 -21.65 14.45
C HIS A 232 17.98 -21.68 12.97
N ALA A 233 17.00 -20.88 12.60
CA ALA A 233 16.63 -20.70 11.20
C ALA A 233 17.70 -19.80 10.53
N THR A 234 18.53 -20.38 9.69
CA THR A 234 19.51 -19.65 8.87
C THR A 234 18.87 -18.90 7.70
N GLY A 235 17.56 -18.76 7.70
CA GLY A 235 16.78 -18.10 6.63
C GLY A 235 15.29 -18.46 6.66
N PRO A 236 14.54 -18.03 5.67
CA PRO A 236 13.12 -18.35 5.56
C PRO A 236 12.90 -19.83 5.27
N LEU A 237 11.82 -20.41 5.80
CA LEU A 237 11.44 -21.82 5.64
C LEU A 237 11.19 -22.19 4.16
N ILE A 238 10.61 -21.26 3.40
CA ILE A 238 10.42 -21.32 1.94
C ILE A 238 10.96 -20.03 1.32
N ARG A 239 11.37 -20.09 0.06
CA ARG A 239 11.95 -18.94 -0.66
C ARG A 239 10.89 -18.15 -1.40
N HIS A 240 10.02 -18.83 -2.14
CA HIS A 240 9.02 -18.19 -2.98
C HIS A 240 7.79 -17.80 -2.17
N VAL A 241 7.09 -16.76 -2.59
CA VAL A 241 5.70 -16.59 -2.20
C VAL A 241 4.93 -17.79 -2.79
N VAL A 242 4.10 -18.44 -1.99
CA VAL A 242 3.19 -19.49 -2.46
C VAL A 242 1.77 -18.96 -2.43
N ARG A 243 1.11 -18.95 -3.58
CA ARG A 243 -0.28 -18.54 -3.73
C ARG A 243 -1.14 -19.73 -4.08
N THR A 244 -2.09 -20.03 -3.20
CA THR A 244 -3.12 -21.06 -3.42
C THR A 244 -4.50 -20.39 -3.41
N PRO A 245 -5.57 -21.06 -3.88
CA PRO A 245 -6.92 -20.52 -3.74
C PRO A 245 -7.32 -20.23 -2.29
N GLU A 246 -6.77 -20.99 -1.33
CA GLU A 246 -7.14 -20.90 0.09
C GLU A 246 -6.33 -19.88 0.89
N VAL A 247 -5.05 -19.69 0.53
CA VAL A 247 -4.13 -18.85 1.33
C VAL A 247 -2.92 -18.39 0.54
N TYR A 248 -2.44 -17.19 0.82
CA TYR A 248 -1.11 -16.72 0.42
C TYR A 248 -0.13 -17.00 1.55
N ILE A 249 1.02 -17.58 1.23
CA ILE A 249 2.12 -17.87 2.16
C ILE A 249 3.29 -16.99 1.74
N ILE A 250 3.61 -15.96 2.52
CA ILE A 250 4.55 -14.91 2.15
C ILE A 250 5.76 -14.96 3.10
N PRO A 251 6.90 -15.51 2.68
CA PRO A 251 8.11 -15.55 3.50
C PRO A 251 8.77 -14.18 3.61
N ARG A 252 9.42 -13.93 4.75
CA ARG A 252 10.27 -12.78 5.03
C ARG A 252 11.71 -13.23 5.28
N SER A 253 12.68 -12.36 4.99
CA SER A 253 14.12 -12.71 5.17
C SER A 253 14.50 -12.96 6.62
N ASP A 254 13.71 -12.49 7.58
CA ASP A 254 13.90 -12.73 9.01
C ASP A 254 13.25 -14.02 9.54
N GLY A 255 12.77 -14.88 8.66
CA GLY A 255 12.13 -16.16 8.98
C GLY A 255 10.65 -16.07 9.31
N ARG A 256 10.05 -14.89 9.41
CA ARG A 256 8.60 -14.75 9.53
C ARG A 256 7.90 -15.27 8.28
N ILE A 257 6.70 -15.82 8.46
CA ILE A 257 5.78 -16.13 7.38
C ILE A 257 4.47 -15.40 7.63
N LEU A 258 3.97 -14.70 6.62
CA LEU A 258 2.64 -14.11 6.64
C LEU A 258 1.67 -15.00 5.88
N LEU A 259 0.48 -15.21 6.45
CA LEU A 259 -0.62 -15.94 5.85
C LEU A 259 -1.79 -14.99 5.63
N GLY A 260 -2.40 -14.99 4.46
CA GLY A 260 -3.52 -14.11 4.15
C GLY A 260 -4.15 -14.37 2.78
N ALA A 261 -5.10 -13.60 2.39
CA ALA A 261 -5.79 -12.64 3.21
C ALA A 261 -7.29 -12.75 2.96
N THR A 262 -8.10 -12.41 3.95
CA THR A 262 -9.54 -12.32 3.74
C THR A 262 -9.94 -11.07 2.93
N VAL A 263 -11.15 -11.09 2.40
CA VAL A 263 -11.86 -9.95 1.83
C VAL A 263 -13.26 -9.92 2.44
N GLU A 264 -13.54 -8.90 3.26
CA GLU A 264 -14.75 -8.84 4.06
C GLU A 264 -15.38 -7.43 4.02
N GLU A 265 -16.67 -7.36 3.74
CA GLU A 265 -17.46 -6.14 3.82
C GLU A 265 -18.00 -5.98 5.26
N ALA A 266 -17.12 -5.58 6.18
CA ALA A 266 -17.40 -5.49 7.62
C ALA A 266 -17.40 -4.03 8.13
N GLY A 267 -17.55 -3.05 7.25
CA GLY A 267 -17.45 -1.64 7.61
C GLY A 267 -16.08 -1.34 8.26
N PHE A 268 -16.08 -0.57 9.33
CA PHE A 268 -14.85 -0.20 10.05
C PHE A 268 -14.46 -1.19 11.16
N ASP A 269 -15.03 -2.40 11.18
CA ASP A 269 -14.63 -3.44 12.14
C ASP A 269 -13.25 -4.01 11.78
N THR A 270 -12.31 -3.96 12.73
CA THR A 270 -10.94 -4.49 12.60
C THR A 270 -10.63 -5.62 13.58
N ARG A 271 -11.66 -6.23 14.19
CA ARG A 271 -11.46 -7.39 15.06
C ARG A 271 -10.99 -8.59 14.26
N VAL A 272 -10.06 -9.36 14.83
CA VAL A 272 -9.57 -10.61 14.26
C VAL A 272 -10.54 -11.73 14.63
N ASP A 273 -10.86 -12.58 13.65
CA ASP A 273 -11.64 -13.79 13.87
C ASP A 273 -10.68 -15.00 14.10
N PRO A 274 -10.71 -15.65 15.28
CA PRO A 274 -9.88 -16.82 15.55
C PRO A 274 -10.12 -17.99 14.58
N ALA A 275 -11.32 -18.12 14.03
CA ALA A 275 -11.62 -19.16 13.05
C ALA A 275 -10.86 -18.92 11.73
N VAL A 276 -10.71 -17.66 11.32
CA VAL A 276 -9.89 -17.28 10.15
C VAL A 276 -8.41 -17.58 10.41
N VAL A 277 -7.91 -17.30 11.61
CA VAL A 277 -6.52 -17.60 11.99
C VAL A 277 -6.25 -19.11 11.84
N LYS A 278 -7.11 -19.93 12.42
CA LYS A 278 -6.98 -21.38 12.34
C LYS A 278 -7.07 -21.89 10.88
N ARG A 279 -8.03 -21.41 10.12
CA ARG A 279 -8.20 -21.78 8.71
C ARG A 279 -6.95 -21.50 7.88
N PHE A 280 -6.31 -20.34 8.07
CA PHE A 280 -5.08 -20.01 7.35
C PHE A 280 -3.90 -20.88 7.79
N GLN A 281 -3.77 -21.18 9.08
CA GLN A 281 -2.74 -22.09 9.57
C GLN A 281 -2.91 -23.49 9.01
N ASP A 282 -4.14 -24.02 9.00
CA ASP A 282 -4.46 -25.36 8.45
C ASP A 282 -4.17 -25.42 6.94
N ALA A 283 -4.62 -24.43 6.17
CA ALA A 283 -4.38 -24.36 4.72
C ALA A 283 -2.87 -24.24 4.39
N ALA A 284 -2.15 -23.40 5.14
CA ALA A 284 -0.71 -23.27 4.97
C ALA A 284 0.06 -24.55 5.33
N ALA A 285 -0.36 -25.25 6.39
CA ALA A 285 0.22 -26.54 6.78
C ALA A 285 -0.07 -27.65 5.77
N GLN A 286 -1.22 -27.63 5.10
CA GLN A 286 -1.52 -28.53 3.99
C GLN A 286 -0.59 -28.29 2.79
N ALA A 287 -0.31 -27.01 2.47
CA ALA A 287 0.60 -26.66 1.38
C ALA A 287 2.07 -26.91 1.74
N VAL A 288 2.49 -26.54 2.95
CA VAL A 288 3.86 -26.66 3.47
C VAL A 288 3.82 -27.27 4.88
N PRO A 289 3.90 -28.59 5.06
CA PRO A 289 3.66 -29.26 6.35
C PRO A 289 4.53 -28.76 7.51
N LYS A 290 5.75 -28.33 7.24
CA LYS A 290 6.65 -27.78 8.27
C LYS A 290 6.14 -26.47 8.90
N ILE A 291 5.18 -25.78 8.29
CA ILE A 291 4.54 -24.59 8.87
C ILE A 291 3.76 -24.95 10.14
N ALA A 292 3.24 -26.18 10.26
CA ALA A 292 2.54 -26.63 11.46
C ALA A 292 3.40 -26.55 12.75
N ALA A 293 4.73 -26.58 12.62
CA ALA A 293 5.65 -26.44 13.73
C ALA A 293 6.00 -24.96 14.05
N MET A 294 5.52 -24.00 13.28
CA MET A 294 5.75 -22.58 13.56
C MET A 294 4.76 -22.06 14.62
N ARG A 295 5.19 -21.04 15.36
CA ARG A 295 4.40 -20.41 16.41
C ARG A 295 3.63 -19.20 15.86
N LEU A 296 2.36 -19.08 16.24
CA LEU A 296 1.62 -17.85 16.05
C LEU A 296 2.31 -16.71 16.80
N HIS A 297 2.70 -15.66 16.09
CA HIS A 297 3.29 -14.47 16.65
C HIS A 297 2.24 -13.36 16.82
N ASP A 298 1.46 -13.11 15.77
CA ASP A 298 0.47 -12.04 15.73
C ASP A 298 -0.60 -12.34 14.68
N ALA A 299 -1.75 -11.73 14.84
CA ALA A 299 -2.78 -11.70 13.81
C ALA A 299 -3.47 -10.32 13.85
N TRP A 300 -3.75 -9.76 12.70
CA TRP A 300 -4.35 -8.43 12.60
C TRP A 300 -5.34 -8.32 11.46
N ALA A 301 -6.23 -7.35 11.58
CA ALA A 301 -7.13 -6.93 10.51
C ALA A 301 -7.01 -5.43 10.29
N ARG A 302 -7.06 -4.99 9.02
CA ARG A 302 -7.11 -3.57 8.63
C ARG A 302 -7.96 -3.42 7.37
N LEU A 303 -8.18 -2.15 7.01
CA LEU A 303 -9.17 -1.75 6.02
C LEU A 303 -8.49 -1.29 4.74
N ARG A 304 -8.70 -2.03 3.66
CA ARG A 304 -8.30 -1.61 2.32
C ARG A 304 -9.24 -0.51 1.83
N PRO A 305 -8.74 0.50 1.12
CA PRO A 305 -9.59 1.52 0.50
C PRO A 305 -10.21 0.99 -0.81
N GLY A 306 -11.37 0.37 -0.74
CA GLY A 306 -12.12 -0.04 -1.93
C GLY A 306 -12.80 1.15 -2.60
N SER A 307 -12.69 1.29 -3.92
CA SER A 307 -13.50 2.19 -4.75
C SER A 307 -14.73 1.45 -5.28
N PRO A 308 -15.75 2.16 -5.83
CA PRO A 308 -16.94 1.50 -6.37
C PRO A 308 -16.64 0.54 -7.53
N ASP A 309 -15.69 0.88 -8.38
CA ASP A 309 -15.29 0.13 -9.57
C ASP A 309 -14.00 -0.70 -9.40
N GLY A 310 -13.41 -0.69 -8.20
CA GLY A 310 -12.17 -1.41 -7.90
C GLY A 310 -10.90 -0.75 -8.43
N LEU A 311 -10.99 0.41 -9.12
CA LEU A 311 -9.85 1.15 -9.66
C LEU A 311 -9.40 2.26 -8.71
N PRO A 312 -8.11 2.63 -8.66
CA PRO A 312 -7.63 3.78 -7.91
C PRO A 312 -8.34 5.08 -8.31
N ILE A 313 -8.38 6.04 -7.40
CA ILE A 313 -8.92 7.37 -7.62
C ILE A 313 -7.75 8.34 -7.62
N LEU A 314 -7.29 8.76 -8.81
CA LEU A 314 -6.08 9.54 -9.00
C LEU A 314 -6.35 10.79 -9.84
N GLY A 315 -5.94 11.96 -9.34
CA GLY A 315 -5.99 13.18 -10.13
C GLY A 315 -6.71 14.34 -9.46
N ALA A 316 -6.96 15.40 -10.25
CA ALA A 316 -7.69 16.59 -9.82
C ALA A 316 -9.18 16.28 -9.64
N THR A 317 -9.78 16.88 -8.61
CA THR A 317 -11.23 16.85 -8.39
C THR A 317 -11.89 18.04 -9.11
N SER A 318 -13.22 18.16 -9.00
CA SER A 318 -13.94 19.35 -9.46
C SER A 318 -13.62 20.62 -8.68
N LEU A 319 -12.99 20.50 -7.51
CA LEU A 319 -12.57 21.63 -6.70
C LEU A 319 -11.12 22.02 -7.03
N ALA A 320 -10.89 23.21 -7.55
CA ALA A 320 -9.56 23.68 -7.90
C ALA A 320 -8.58 23.58 -6.69
N GLY A 321 -7.37 23.07 -6.93
CA GLY A 321 -6.35 22.86 -5.89
C GLY A 321 -6.62 21.68 -4.95
N TYR A 322 -7.64 20.85 -5.23
CA TYR A 322 -7.90 19.63 -4.48
C TYR A 322 -7.77 18.40 -5.36
N TYR A 323 -7.02 17.43 -4.87
CA TYR A 323 -6.66 16.21 -5.60
C TYR A 323 -6.99 14.97 -4.76
N ALA A 324 -7.16 13.84 -5.42
CA ALA A 324 -7.29 12.54 -4.79
C ALA A 324 -6.17 11.59 -5.23
N ALA A 325 -5.65 10.82 -4.28
CA ALA A 325 -4.74 9.69 -4.53
C ALA A 325 -5.07 8.57 -3.52
N THR A 326 -6.13 7.84 -3.79
CA THR A 326 -6.73 6.86 -2.88
C THR A 326 -7.42 5.74 -3.66
N GLY A 327 -8.18 4.87 -2.99
CA GLY A 327 -8.97 3.83 -3.66
C GLY A 327 -8.16 2.67 -4.24
N HIS A 328 -6.90 2.50 -3.87
CA HIS A 328 -5.98 1.51 -4.43
C HIS A 328 -6.33 0.05 -4.07
N TYR A 329 -7.31 -0.19 -3.24
CA TYR A 329 -7.80 -1.49 -2.81
C TYR A 329 -6.68 -2.44 -2.38
N ARG A 330 -6.41 -3.52 -3.16
CA ARG A 330 -5.37 -4.51 -2.88
C ARG A 330 -3.96 -4.04 -3.30
N ASP A 331 -3.88 -3.07 -4.19
CA ASP A 331 -2.69 -2.78 -4.97
C ASP A 331 -1.89 -1.57 -4.46
N GLY A 332 -2.27 -1.01 -3.31
CA GLY A 332 -1.65 0.20 -2.77
C GLY A 332 -0.14 0.11 -2.56
N ILE A 333 0.37 -1.04 -2.10
CA ILE A 333 1.83 -1.26 -2.02
C ILE A 333 2.41 -1.27 -3.43
N MET A 334 1.89 -2.12 -4.31
CA MET A 334 2.39 -2.27 -5.68
C MET A 334 2.36 -0.97 -6.47
N LEU A 335 1.32 -0.17 -6.34
CA LEU A 335 1.12 1.07 -7.09
C LEU A 335 1.78 2.31 -6.46
N ALA A 336 2.41 2.21 -5.29
CA ALA A 336 2.98 3.37 -4.60
C ALA A 336 4.02 4.14 -5.44
N PRO A 337 5.00 3.50 -6.13
CA PRO A 337 5.97 4.24 -6.94
C PRO A 337 5.33 5.03 -8.08
N VAL A 338 4.46 4.40 -8.88
CA VAL A 338 3.84 5.06 -10.04
C VAL A 338 2.84 6.13 -9.60
N THR A 339 2.08 5.90 -8.52
CA THR A 339 1.16 6.90 -7.97
C THR A 339 1.92 8.15 -7.52
N ALA A 340 3.03 7.98 -6.83
CA ALA A 340 3.86 9.11 -6.41
C ALA A 340 4.41 9.90 -7.61
N LEU A 341 4.84 9.20 -8.67
CA LEU A 341 5.32 9.83 -9.90
C LEU A 341 4.23 10.67 -10.57
N VAL A 342 3.10 10.07 -10.93
CA VAL A 342 2.05 10.75 -11.69
C VAL A 342 1.39 11.88 -10.89
N MET A 343 1.24 11.73 -9.60
CA MET A 343 0.70 12.79 -8.74
C MET A 343 1.68 13.94 -8.56
N MET A 344 2.99 13.67 -8.46
CA MET A 344 4.02 14.69 -8.43
C MET A 344 4.05 15.48 -9.76
N GLU A 345 3.97 14.79 -10.90
CA GLU A 345 3.92 15.44 -12.22
C GLU A 345 2.70 16.37 -12.32
N LEU A 346 1.53 15.87 -11.95
CA LEU A 346 0.28 16.64 -11.97
C LEU A 346 0.33 17.88 -11.07
N LEU A 347 0.84 17.75 -9.85
CA LEU A 347 0.98 18.85 -8.89
C LEU A 347 1.99 19.91 -9.35
N ASN A 348 2.99 19.52 -10.15
CA ASN A 348 3.94 20.44 -10.78
C ASN A 348 3.46 20.99 -12.14
N GLY A 349 2.20 20.78 -12.51
CA GLY A 349 1.61 21.25 -13.77
C GLY A 349 2.15 20.55 -15.01
N ARG A 350 2.73 19.36 -14.86
CA ARG A 350 3.21 18.54 -15.99
C ARG A 350 2.12 17.57 -16.43
N ILE A 351 2.18 17.14 -17.67
CA ILE A 351 1.33 16.04 -18.18
C ILE A 351 1.88 14.75 -17.57
N PRO A 352 1.05 13.97 -16.86
CA PRO A 352 1.46 12.68 -16.30
C PRO A 352 1.95 11.70 -17.37
N ALA A 353 2.98 10.91 -17.04
CA ALA A 353 3.55 9.90 -17.94
C ALA A 353 2.55 8.80 -18.33
N PHE A 354 1.46 8.65 -17.57
CA PHE A 354 0.39 7.69 -17.80
C PHE A 354 -0.95 8.41 -17.91
N ASP A 355 -1.83 7.87 -18.76
CA ASP A 355 -3.21 8.35 -18.85
C ASP A 355 -3.95 8.07 -17.54
N LEU A 356 -4.40 9.14 -16.87
CA LEU A 356 -5.16 9.09 -15.63
C LEU A 356 -6.68 9.12 -15.85
N GLN A 357 -7.15 9.24 -17.08
CA GLN A 357 -8.58 9.34 -17.37
C GLN A 357 -9.41 8.18 -16.78
N PRO A 358 -8.96 6.90 -16.84
CA PRO A 358 -9.68 5.79 -16.22
C PRO A 358 -9.73 5.87 -14.69
N PHE A 359 -8.83 6.62 -14.08
CA PHE A 359 -8.67 6.76 -12.63
C PHE A 359 -9.16 8.10 -12.10
N SER A 360 -9.62 8.98 -12.98
CA SER A 360 -10.05 10.34 -12.63
C SER A 360 -11.12 10.34 -11.53
N PRO A 361 -10.99 11.20 -10.50
CA PRO A 361 -12.05 11.40 -9.50
C PRO A 361 -13.39 11.82 -10.15
N LEU A 362 -13.32 12.49 -11.29
CA LEU A 362 -14.50 13.01 -12.00
C LEU A 362 -15.37 11.91 -12.61
N ARG A 363 -14.89 10.66 -12.69
CA ARG A 363 -15.70 9.52 -13.15
C ARG A 363 -16.85 9.16 -12.20
N PHE A 364 -16.85 9.75 -11.00
CA PHE A 364 -17.90 9.59 -10.00
C PHE A 364 -18.68 10.90 -9.73
N ALA A 365 -18.47 11.94 -10.54
CA ALA A 365 -19.13 13.25 -10.41
C ALA A 365 -20.52 13.26 -11.03
#